data_3e2b6a30ee7e1a0be5c8a96c4638a4a6
#
_entry.id   3e2b6a30ee7e1a0be5c8a96c4638a4a6
#
_cell.length_a   1.000
_cell.length_b   1.000
_cell.length_c   1.000
_cell.angle_alpha   90.00
_cell.angle_beta   90.00
_cell.angle_gamma   90.00
#
_symmetry.space_group_name_H-M   'P 1'
#
loop_
_entity.id
_entity.type
_entity.pdbx_description
1 polymer ?
#
loop_
_entity_poly.entity_id
_entity_poly.type
_entity_poly.pdbx_seq_one_letter_code
_entity_poly.pdbx_strand_id
1 'polypeptide(L)'
;MPQVAARISDNQEKWLKDYFRTKSAGAEFILPWAVDTFFRAIGGIRAIFTEEELKTIVEAHKDTKLMPDHTRLTYLIVRVMDVCDTNGVHKKYGASRISLETKLKQLDDTQATALMIWAVAFWVSKNCSAESLDEYVRS
;
A
#
# COMPACT_ATOMS: atom_id res chain seq x y z
N MET A 1 27.81 -0.82 1.00
CA MET A 1 26.35 -0.56 1.10
C MET A 1 25.75 -0.48 -0.29
N PRO A 2 24.66 -1.17 -0.56
CA PRO A 2 24.00 -1.01 -1.84
C PRO A 2 23.50 0.42 -2.00
N GLN A 3 23.60 0.94 -3.20
CA GLN A 3 23.05 2.26 -3.51
C GLN A 3 21.54 2.20 -3.54
N VAL A 4 20.91 3.19 -2.90
CA VAL A 4 19.46 3.36 -3.00
C VAL A 4 19.16 4.19 -4.24
N ALA A 5 18.56 3.55 -5.25
CA ALA A 5 18.06 4.23 -6.44
C ALA A 5 16.54 4.43 -6.26
N ALA A 6 16.14 5.65 -5.94
CA ALA A 6 14.75 6.01 -5.78
C ALA A 6 14.42 7.25 -6.61
N ARG A 7 13.28 7.22 -7.30
CA ARG A 7 12.75 8.41 -7.95
C ARG A 7 12.03 9.26 -6.91
N ILE A 8 12.48 10.48 -6.76
CA ILE A 8 11.89 11.46 -5.87
C ILE A 8 11.66 12.77 -6.65
N SER A 9 10.76 13.61 -6.16
CA SER A 9 10.52 14.91 -6.75
C SER A 9 11.73 15.85 -6.55
N ASP A 10 11.81 16.89 -7.37
CA ASP A 10 12.87 17.91 -7.25
C ASP A 10 12.86 18.57 -5.86
N ASN A 11 11.70 18.82 -5.31
CA ASN A 11 11.55 19.37 -3.96
C ASN A 11 12.08 18.43 -2.88
N GLN A 12 11.78 17.14 -3.01
CA GLN A 12 12.28 16.12 -2.08
C GLN A 12 13.79 15.99 -2.19
N GLU A 13 14.32 15.96 -3.40
CA GLU A 13 15.77 15.92 -3.64
C GLU A 13 16.49 17.12 -3.05
N LYS A 14 15.94 18.33 -3.27
CA LYS A 14 16.48 19.55 -2.70
C LYS A 14 16.50 19.48 -1.18
N TRP A 15 15.40 19.05 -0.56
CA TRP A 15 15.31 18.92 0.89
C TRP A 15 16.38 17.95 1.43
N LEU A 16 16.55 16.81 0.79
CA LEU A 16 17.57 15.83 1.21
C LEU A 16 18.99 16.40 1.10
N LYS A 17 19.30 17.11 0.02
CA LYS A 17 20.60 17.76 -0.18
C LYS A 17 20.86 18.87 0.84
N ASP A 18 19.86 19.69 1.13
CA ASP A 18 20.00 20.80 2.06
C ASP A 18 20.27 20.34 3.49
N TYR A 19 19.64 19.25 3.93
CA TYR A 19 19.77 18.73 5.30
C TYR A 19 20.84 17.65 5.46
N PHE A 20 21.16 16.89 4.44
CA PHE A 20 22.04 15.72 4.51
C PHE A 20 23.25 15.80 3.56
N ARG A 21 23.46 16.93 2.93
CA ARG A 21 24.52 17.22 1.92
C ARG A 21 24.29 16.52 0.58
N THR A 22 23.86 15.25 0.56
CA THR A 22 23.58 14.51 -0.68
C THR A 22 22.24 13.83 -0.58
N LYS A 23 21.65 13.55 -1.74
CA LYS A 23 20.40 12.76 -1.83
C LYS A 23 20.58 11.36 -1.24
N SER A 24 21.69 10.70 -1.55
CA SER A 24 21.97 9.34 -1.06
C SER A 24 22.12 9.28 0.44
N ALA A 25 22.86 10.22 1.05
CA ALA A 25 23.01 10.27 2.50
C ALA A 25 21.66 10.49 3.21
N GLY A 26 20.82 11.37 2.66
CA GLY A 26 19.49 11.61 3.20
C GLY A 26 18.59 10.39 3.09
N ALA A 27 18.60 9.70 1.95
CA ALA A 27 17.82 8.49 1.73
C ALA A 27 18.27 7.36 2.69
N GLU A 28 19.57 7.15 2.86
CA GLU A 28 20.11 6.15 3.79
C GLU A 28 19.71 6.44 5.25
N PHE A 29 19.63 7.71 5.63
CA PHE A 29 19.20 8.10 6.96
C PHE A 29 17.71 7.85 7.17
N ILE A 30 16.87 8.29 6.21
CA ILE A 30 15.40 8.30 6.37
C ILE A 30 14.81 6.91 6.11
N LEU A 31 15.35 6.14 5.17
CA LEU A 31 14.74 4.88 4.74
C LEU A 31 14.49 3.89 5.87
N PRO A 32 15.42 3.64 6.82
CA PRO A 32 15.12 2.73 7.93
C PRO A 32 13.94 3.21 8.79
N TRP A 33 13.83 4.52 9.01
CA TRP A 33 12.73 5.11 9.76
C TRP A 33 11.39 4.98 9.02
N ALA A 34 11.40 5.20 7.70
CA ALA A 34 10.22 5.07 6.88
C ALA A 34 9.73 3.62 6.85
N VAL A 35 10.62 2.66 6.69
CA VAL A 35 10.31 1.23 6.70
C VAL A 35 9.75 0.81 8.05
N ASP A 36 10.39 1.19 9.15
CA ASP A 36 9.92 0.87 10.49
C ASP A 36 8.55 1.48 10.79
N THR A 37 8.37 2.73 10.41
CA THR A 37 7.08 3.42 10.55
C THR A 37 5.99 2.73 9.75
N PHE A 38 6.30 2.32 8.52
CA PHE A 38 5.37 1.57 7.67
C PHE A 38 4.96 0.25 8.34
N PHE A 39 5.90 -0.54 8.82
CA PHE A 39 5.59 -1.83 9.46
C PHE A 39 4.75 -1.67 10.72
N ARG A 40 5.02 -0.64 11.51
CA ARG A 40 4.19 -0.35 12.70
C ARG A 40 2.78 0.08 12.33
N ALA A 41 2.66 0.94 11.32
CA ALA A 41 1.36 1.44 10.87
C ALA A 41 0.50 0.34 10.23
N ILE A 42 1.10 -0.47 9.34
CA ILE A 42 0.34 -1.44 8.56
C ILE A 42 -0.26 -2.54 9.43
N GLY A 43 0.37 -2.92 10.52
CA GLY A 43 -0.18 -3.89 11.46
C GLY A 43 -1.51 -3.43 12.05
N GLY A 44 -1.58 -2.17 12.49
CA GLY A 44 -2.81 -1.58 13.00
C GLY A 44 -3.88 -1.38 11.95
N ILE A 45 -3.50 -0.94 10.75
CA ILE A 45 -4.42 -0.74 9.63
C ILE A 45 -5.06 -2.06 9.21
N ARG A 46 -4.25 -3.11 9.08
CA ARG A 46 -4.74 -4.45 8.68
C ARG A 46 -5.72 -5.03 9.70
N ALA A 47 -5.55 -4.73 10.97
CA ALA A 47 -6.43 -5.21 12.03
C ALA A 47 -7.87 -4.66 11.92
N ILE A 48 -8.08 -3.59 11.16
CA ILE A 48 -9.42 -3.00 10.93
C ILE A 48 -10.25 -3.89 10.00
N PHE A 49 -9.60 -4.61 9.08
CA PHE A 49 -10.25 -5.37 8.02
C PHE A 49 -10.26 -6.87 8.33
N THR A 50 -11.27 -7.56 7.81
CA THR A 50 -11.31 -9.02 7.83
C THR A 50 -10.32 -9.60 6.80
N GLU A 51 -10.01 -10.90 6.91
CA GLU A 51 -9.16 -11.56 5.91
C GLU A 51 -9.77 -11.47 4.50
N GLU A 52 -11.08 -11.64 4.38
CA GLU A 52 -11.81 -11.54 3.12
C GLU A 52 -11.73 -10.15 2.53
N GLU A 53 -11.83 -9.13 3.36
CA GLU A 53 -11.67 -7.74 2.93
C GLU A 53 -10.23 -7.45 2.49
N LEU A 54 -9.24 -7.94 3.22
CA LEU A 54 -7.82 -7.78 2.86
C LEU A 54 -7.49 -8.45 1.53
N LYS A 55 -8.01 -9.65 1.29
CA LYS A 55 -7.85 -10.35 0.00
C LYS A 55 -8.48 -9.55 -1.14
N THR A 56 -9.63 -8.96 -0.91
CA THR A 56 -10.29 -8.09 -1.88
C THR A 56 -9.43 -6.88 -2.22
N ILE A 57 -8.86 -6.22 -1.21
CA ILE A 57 -7.98 -5.07 -1.39
C ILE A 57 -6.73 -5.46 -2.19
N VAL A 58 -6.10 -6.57 -1.84
CA VAL A 58 -4.91 -7.05 -2.55
C VAL A 58 -5.23 -7.35 -4.02
N GLU A 59 -6.30 -8.07 -4.30
CA GLU A 59 -6.66 -8.40 -5.68
C GLU A 59 -7.05 -7.16 -6.49
N ALA A 60 -7.68 -6.17 -5.87
CA ALA A 60 -8.00 -4.91 -6.53
C ALA A 60 -6.75 -4.14 -7.01
N HIS A 61 -5.59 -4.42 -6.44
CA HIS A 61 -4.33 -3.78 -6.79
C HIS A 61 -3.47 -4.61 -7.75
N LYS A 62 -4.01 -5.68 -8.29
CA LYS A 62 -3.32 -6.46 -9.33
C LYS A 62 -3.03 -5.57 -10.54
N ASP A 63 -1.82 -5.66 -11.07
CA ASP A 63 -1.34 -4.86 -12.20
C ASP A 63 -1.33 -3.34 -11.94
N THR A 64 -1.45 -2.92 -10.69
CA THR A 64 -1.39 -1.50 -10.32
C THR A 64 0.06 -1.05 -10.20
N LYS A 65 0.38 0.05 -10.87
CA LYS A 65 1.62 0.79 -10.65
C LYS A 65 1.32 1.95 -9.70
N LEU A 66 1.94 1.94 -8.54
CA LEU A 66 1.79 3.05 -7.60
C LEU A 66 2.71 4.20 -8.02
N MET A 67 2.10 5.35 -8.23
CA MET A 67 2.79 6.62 -8.43
C MET A 67 2.54 7.50 -7.21
N PRO A 68 3.49 8.36 -6.80
CA PRO A 68 3.29 9.22 -5.62
C PRO A 68 2.00 10.03 -5.66
N ASP A 69 1.57 10.46 -6.84
CA ASP A 69 0.35 11.24 -7.02
C ASP A 69 -0.94 10.43 -6.83
N HIS A 70 -0.85 9.11 -6.86
CA HIS A 70 -1.99 8.20 -6.74
C HIS A 70 -2.14 7.61 -5.33
N THR A 71 -1.30 7.98 -4.38
CA THR A 71 -1.31 7.39 -3.03
C THR A 71 -2.17 8.19 -2.06
N ARG A 72 -3.45 8.39 -2.42
CA ARG A 72 -4.42 9.09 -1.59
C ARG A 72 -5.63 8.22 -1.31
N LEU A 73 -6.34 8.54 -0.25
CA LEU A 73 -7.55 7.82 0.15
C LEU A 73 -8.59 7.74 -0.97
N THR A 74 -8.83 8.84 -1.68
CA THR A 74 -9.77 8.87 -2.80
C THR A 74 -9.42 7.83 -3.86
N TYR A 75 -8.13 7.73 -4.20
CA TYR A 75 -7.66 6.75 -5.19
C TYR A 75 -7.86 5.31 -4.71
N LEU A 76 -7.56 5.04 -3.44
CA LEU A 76 -7.77 3.72 -2.85
C LEU A 76 -9.25 3.32 -2.91
N ILE A 77 -10.15 4.20 -2.49
CA ILE A 77 -11.59 3.93 -2.51
C ILE A 77 -12.08 3.66 -3.92
N VAL A 78 -11.76 4.54 -4.87
CA VAL A 78 -12.17 4.38 -6.27
C VAL A 78 -11.64 3.08 -6.85
N ARG A 79 -10.38 2.75 -6.60
CA ARG A 79 -9.77 1.53 -7.11
C ARG A 79 -10.45 0.28 -6.60
N VAL A 80 -10.65 0.18 -5.29
CA VAL A 80 -11.26 -1.01 -4.68
C VAL A 80 -12.74 -1.11 -5.06
N MET A 81 -13.48 -0.02 -5.00
CA MET A 81 -14.92 -0.03 -5.32
C MET A 81 -15.17 -0.33 -6.80
N ASP A 82 -14.36 0.21 -7.70
CA ASP A 82 -14.48 -0.06 -9.13
C ASP A 82 -14.30 -1.55 -9.45
N VAL A 83 -13.27 -2.16 -8.88
CA VAL A 83 -13.02 -3.60 -9.09
C VAL A 83 -14.12 -4.46 -8.46
N CYS A 84 -14.67 -4.07 -7.32
CA CYS A 84 -15.82 -4.72 -6.72
C CYS A 84 -17.05 -4.65 -7.64
N ASP A 85 -17.32 -3.48 -8.21
CA ASP A 85 -18.50 -3.25 -9.03
C ASP A 85 -18.38 -3.88 -10.43
N THR A 86 -17.19 -3.89 -11.03
CA THR A 86 -16.97 -4.44 -12.37
C THR A 86 -16.70 -5.94 -12.38
N ASN A 87 -15.91 -6.45 -11.43
CA ASN A 87 -15.46 -7.84 -11.43
C ASN A 87 -15.99 -8.68 -10.25
N GLY A 88 -16.71 -8.06 -9.31
CA GLY A 88 -17.28 -8.77 -8.16
C GLY A 88 -16.24 -9.40 -7.25
N VAL A 89 -15.06 -8.81 -7.12
CA VAL A 89 -13.92 -9.38 -6.36
C VAL A 89 -14.29 -9.62 -4.90
N HIS A 90 -15.06 -8.74 -4.27
CA HIS A 90 -15.53 -8.92 -2.90
C HIS A 90 -16.37 -10.19 -2.74
N LYS A 91 -17.19 -10.53 -3.74
CA LYS A 91 -18.01 -11.75 -3.72
C LYS A 91 -17.15 -13.01 -3.79
N LYS A 92 -16.07 -12.95 -4.57
CA LYS A 92 -15.12 -14.07 -4.69
C LYS A 92 -14.54 -14.47 -3.35
N TYR A 93 -14.29 -13.50 -2.46
CA TYR A 93 -13.71 -13.74 -1.14
C TYR A 93 -14.73 -13.74 -0.01
N GLY A 94 -15.99 -13.47 -0.29
CA GLY A 94 -17.03 -13.40 0.74
C GLY A 94 -17.02 -12.12 1.57
N ALA A 95 -16.45 -11.04 1.04
CA ALA A 95 -16.43 -9.74 1.72
C ALA A 95 -17.71 -8.94 1.45
N SER A 96 -18.12 -8.14 2.42
CA SER A 96 -19.20 -7.18 2.26
C SER A 96 -18.69 -5.89 1.62
N ARG A 97 -19.24 -5.52 0.46
CA ARG A 97 -18.88 -4.28 -0.22
C ARG A 97 -19.14 -3.05 0.64
N ILE A 98 -20.28 -3.01 1.31
CA ILE A 98 -20.68 -1.86 2.16
C ILE A 98 -19.75 -1.75 3.36
N SER A 99 -19.44 -2.84 4.03
CA SER A 99 -18.51 -2.86 5.15
C SER A 99 -17.12 -2.40 4.72
N LEU A 100 -16.64 -2.92 3.60
CA LEU A 100 -15.33 -2.56 3.05
C LEU A 100 -15.25 -1.06 2.73
N GLU A 101 -16.24 -0.52 2.03
CA GLU A 101 -16.31 0.91 1.71
C GLU A 101 -16.32 1.77 2.97
N THR A 102 -17.13 1.40 3.96
CA THR A 102 -17.23 2.14 5.23
C THR A 102 -15.89 2.18 5.96
N LYS A 103 -15.19 1.07 6.02
CA LYS A 103 -13.88 0.98 6.67
C LYS A 103 -12.81 1.77 5.91
N LEU A 104 -12.79 1.69 4.58
CA LEU A 104 -11.86 2.46 3.76
C LEU A 104 -12.02 3.96 3.97
N LYS A 105 -13.26 4.44 4.05
CA LYS A 105 -13.54 5.88 4.26
C LYS A 105 -13.09 6.41 5.62
N GLN A 106 -12.79 5.55 6.57
CA GLN A 106 -12.28 5.95 7.89
C GLN A 106 -10.76 6.16 7.93
N LEU A 107 -10.05 5.78 6.87
CA LEU A 107 -8.61 5.96 6.77
C LEU A 107 -8.27 7.40 6.39
N ASP A 108 -7.07 7.85 6.77
CA ASP A 108 -6.48 9.07 6.23
C ASP A 108 -5.58 8.74 5.01
N ASP A 109 -5.02 9.78 4.37
CA ASP A 109 -4.18 9.61 3.19
C ASP A 109 -2.92 8.80 3.49
N THR A 110 -2.33 8.98 4.66
CA THR A 110 -1.12 8.23 5.07
C THR A 110 -1.42 6.75 5.27
N GLN A 111 -2.52 6.44 5.94
CA GLN A 111 -2.98 5.07 6.13
C GLN A 111 -3.36 4.42 4.80
N ALA A 112 -4.05 5.14 3.93
CA ALA A 112 -4.41 4.67 2.60
C ALA A 112 -3.16 4.34 1.78
N THR A 113 -2.15 5.20 1.82
CA THR A 113 -0.86 4.97 1.15
C THR A 113 -0.18 3.71 1.65
N ALA A 114 -0.11 3.52 2.96
CA ALA A 114 0.50 2.32 3.56
C ALA A 114 -0.24 1.05 3.12
N LEU A 115 -1.57 1.08 3.11
CA LEU A 115 -2.38 -0.06 2.69
C LEU A 115 -2.19 -0.39 1.20
N MET A 116 -2.13 0.63 0.34
CA MET A 116 -1.87 0.44 -1.09
C MET A 116 -0.47 -0.15 -1.35
N ILE A 117 0.54 0.36 -0.66
CA ILE A 117 1.91 -0.17 -0.76
C ILE A 117 1.92 -1.65 -0.34
N TRP A 118 1.28 -1.97 0.76
CA TRP A 118 1.17 -3.35 1.23
C TRP A 118 0.48 -4.26 0.20
N ALA A 119 -0.64 -3.82 -0.37
CA ALA A 119 -1.38 -4.58 -1.37
C ALA A 119 -0.58 -4.82 -2.65
N VAL A 120 0.12 -3.79 -3.14
CA VAL A 120 0.95 -3.89 -4.35
C VAL A 120 2.19 -4.75 -4.11
N ALA A 121 2.75 -4.73 -2.89
CA ALA A 121 3.92 -5.53 -2.54
C ALA A 121 3.70 -7.02 -2.77
N PHE A 122 2.49 -7.52 -2.56
CA PHE A 122 2.14 -8.91 -2.86
C PHE A 122 2.37 -9.25 -4.34
N TRP A 123 1.95 -8.36 -5.24
CA TRP A 123 2.04 -8.58 -6.69
C TRP A 123 3.45 -8.40 -7.24
N VAL A 124 4.30 -7.67 -6.53
CA VAL A 124 5.72 -7.51 -6.88
C VAL A 124 6.51 -8.76 -6.50
N SER A 125 6.02 -9.53 -5.53
CA SER A 125 6.61 -10.81 -5.11
C SER A 125 6.48 -11.86 -6.22
N LYS A 126 7.46 -12.76 -6.34
CA LYS A 126 7.50 -13.80 -7.38
C LYS A 126 6.48 -14.93 -7.18
N ASN A 127 5.81 -15.02 -6.04
CA ASN A 127 4.90 -16.09 -5.68
C ASN A 127 3.46 -15.58 -5.51
N CYS A 128 2.79 -15.30 -6.62
CA CYS A 128 1.41 -14.80 -6.63
C CYS A 128 0.40 -15.93 -6.81
N SER A 129 0.33 -16.87 -5.88
CA SER A 129 -0.69 -17.93 -5.86
C SER A 129 -1.79 -17.64 -4.83
N ALA A 130 -2.92 -18.32 -4.95
CA ALA A 130 -4.00 -18.21 -3.97
C ALA A 130 -3.53 -18.60 -2.56
N GLU A 131 -2.69 -19.62 -2.44
CA GLU A 131 -2.09 -20.05 -1.17
C GLU A 131 -1.17 -18.95 -0.60
N SER A 132 -0.37 -18.33 -1.46
CA SER A 132 0.49 -17.20 -1.08
C SER A 132 -0.32 -16.01 -0.58
N LEU A 133 -1.48 -15.76 -1.14
CA LEU A 133 -2.36 -14.69 -0.71
C LEU A 133 -2.91 -14.94 0.71
N ASP A 134 -3.35 -16.17 0.99
CA ASP A 134 -3.85 -16.53 2.31
C ASP A 134 -2.76 -16.35 3.38
N GLU A 135 -1.57 -16.84 3.13
CA GLU A 135 -0.42 -16.68 4.02
C GLU A 135 -0.03 -15.22 4.20
N TYR A 136 0.01 -14.48 3.10
CA TYR A 136 0.36 -13.05 3.10
C TYR A 136 -0.59 -12.22 3.94
N VAL A 137 -1.88 -12.46 3.81
CA VAL A 137 -2.91 -11.73 4.56
C VAL A 137 -2.86 -12.06 6.05
N ARG A 138 -2.50 -13.29 6.41
CA ARG A 138 -2.40 -13.72 7.81
C ARG A 138 -1.10 -13.30 8.50
N SER A 139 -0.07 -13.08 7.73
CA SER A 139 1.23 -12.68 8.30
C SER A 139 1.21 -11.24 8.79
#